data_198ff9abde7ed075f491d6b7c4f81ab4
#
_entry.id   198ff9abde7ed075f491d6b7c4f81ab4
#
_cell.length_a   1.000
_cell.length_b   1.000
_cell.length_c   1.000
_cell.angle_alpha   90.00
_cell.angle_beta   90.00
_cell.angle_gamma   90.00
#
_symmetry.space_group_name_H-M   'P 1'
#
loop_
_entity.id
_entity.type
_entity.pdbx_description
1 polymer ?
#
loop_
_entity_poly.entity_id
_entity_poly.type
_entity_poly.pdbx_seq_one_letter_code
_entity_poly.pdbx_strand_id
1 'polypeptide(L)'
;MTLPALRLRTRVTLFFALIALAAGVGLTVVTYAFARNYLLDERTTSARQQAFTNATSVREELRRDPDAISDFFANDLRLERDGFALLSDGSTATDLALQLDDLPQELQSAAASRQSGTQQFSAGGEPYVAIALYLPEADTTYIEAFPLEPADGTLRAVVTALAIGTVVTTMLATFFGWSTSKRLLRPISRVADAAGEIASGGLDTRLEPENDPDLDRLAGSFNEMADAVQARIEREARFASDVSHELRSPITALTAAVEVLHHRRLELPERTQQALDVVVSQVRRFDDMVIDLLELSRLDAGATELNLEQTDIVDLTQRIAARMGFADVPIEVGERTVRQVTIDKVRYERILTNLLENGENHGGGPTRIAIGRGHLRGSVSVAVEDAGPGVAHSERRRIFERFARGSAARHRVGTGLGLALVAEHASALGGEAWVEDRPGGGARFIVDIKVEPR
;
A
#
# COMPACT_ATOMS: atom_id res chain seq x y z
N MET A 1 11.94 8.42 12.25
CA MET A 1 11.58 7.03 11.92
C MET A 1 10.13 7.02 11.46
N THR A 2 9.89 7.09 10.15
CA THR A 2 8.54 6.97 9.59
C THR A 2 8.17 5.50 9.60
N LEU A 3 7.18 5.13 10.42
CA LEU A 3 6.60 3.78 10.42
C LEU A 3 6.14 3.43 8.99
N PRO A 4 6.44 2.22 8.49
CA PRO A 4 5.96 1.80 7.19
C PRO A 4 4.44 1.92 7.14
N ALA A 5 3.92 2.53 6.06
CA ALA A 5 2.49 2.74 5.88
C ALA A 5 1.78 1.37 5.85
N LEU A 6 1.17 0.97 6.96
CA LEU A 6 0.37 -0.24 7.04
C LEU A 6 -0.76 -0.18 6.01
N ARG A 7 -1.02 -1.29 5.33
CA ARG A 7 -2.16 -1.42 4.41
C ARG A 7 -3.46 -1.08 5.13
N LEU A 8 -4.39 -0.41 4.45
CA LEU A 8 -5.67 0.04 5.02
C LEU A 8 -6.41 -1.10 5.77
N ARG A 9 -6.42 -2.29 5.22
CA ARG A 9 -7.00 -3.48 5.84
C ARG A 9 -6.39 -3.78 7.21
N THR A 10 -5.08 -3.72 7.36
CA THR A 10 -4.38 -3.97 8.64
C THR A 10 -4.75 -2.89 9.67
N ARG A 11 -4.87 -1.63 9.24
CA ARG A 11 -5.28 -0.53 10.13
C ARG A 11 -6.70 -0.76 10.67
N VAL A 12 -7.64 -1.13 9.82
CA VAL A 12 -9.03 -1.42 10.23
C VAL A 12 -9.08 -2.60 11.21
N THR A 13 -8.40 -3.70 10.91
CA THR A 13 -8.34 -4.87 11.80
C THR A 13 -7.74 -4.53 13.16
N LEU A 14 -6.61 -3.79 13.19
CA LEU A 14 -5.98 -3.34 14.44
C LEU A 14 -6.89 -2.41 15.24
N PHE A 15 -7.66 -1.54 14.58
CA PHE A 15 -8.60 -0.64 15.22
C PHE A 15 -9.71 -1.41 15.96
N PHE A 16 -10.31 -2.43 15.33
CA PHE A 16 -11.30 -3.29 15.96
C PHE A 16 -10.71 -4.08 17.14
N ALA A 17 -9.51 -4.62 16.99
CA ALA A 17 -8.82 -5.34 18.05
C ALA A 17 -8.53 -4.43 19.26
N LEU A 18 -8.05 -3.22 19.03
CA LEU A 18 -7.71 -2.26 20.09
C LEU A 18 -8.94 -1.78 20.84
N ILE A 19 -10.06 -1.50 20.14
CA ILE A 19 -11.32 -1.12 20.78
C ILE A 19 -11.84 -2.27 21.66
N ALA A 20 -11.86 -3.50 21.14
CA ALA A 20 -12.31 -4.66 21.89
C ALA A 20 -11.45 -4.90 23.14
N LEU A 21 -10.14 -4.79 23.01
CA LEU A 21 -9.20 -4.91 24.14
C LEU A 21 -9.43 -3.81 25.18
N ALA A 22 -9.49 -2.56 24.75
CA ALA A 22 -9.71 -1.42 25.65
C ALA A 22 -11.06 -1.53 26.40
N ALA A 23 -12.12 -1.93 25.71
CA ALA A 23 -13.43 -2.16 26.32
C ALA A 23 -13.39 -3.31 27.32
N GLY A 24 -12.74 -4.44 26.99
CA GLY A 24 -12.60 -5.59 27.89
C GLY A 24 -11.75 -5.29 29.13
N VAL A 25 -10.64 -4.59 28.97
CA VAL A 25 -9.80 -4.15 30.09
C VAL A 25 -10.57 -3.16 30.97
N GLY A 26 -11.24 -2.17 30.37
CA GLY A 26 -12.06 -1.20 31.10
C GLY A 26 -13.17 -1.89 31.91
N LEU A 27 -13.88 -2.84 31.28
CA LEU A 27 -14.91 -3.63 31.99
C LEU A 27 -14.31 -4.42 33.14
N THR A 28 -13.15 -5.06 32.96
CA THR A 28 -12.46 -5.83 34.00
C THR A 28 -12.09 -4.93 35.18
N VAL A 29 -11.50 -3.76 34.94
CA VAL A 29 -11.11 -2.81 35.99
C VAL A 29 -12.34 -2.31 36.77
N VAL A 30 -13.39 -1.90 36.09
CA VAL A 30 -14.61 -1.41 36.72
C VAL A 30 -15.28 -2.51 37.55
N THR A 31 -15.43 -3.71 36.97
CA THR A 31 -16.06 -4.84 37.67
C THR A 31 -15.22 -5.28 38.87
N TYR A 32 -13.90 -5.30 38.74
CA TYR A 32 -13.01 -5.61 39.89
C TYR A 32 -13.15 -4.59 41.02
N ALA A 33 -13.11 -3.29 40.70
CA ALA A 33 -13.25 -2.24 41.70
C ALA A 33 -14.59 -2.31 42.42
N PHE A 34 -15.67 -2.51 41.64
CA PHE A 34 -17.01 -2.67 42.24
C PHE A 34 -17.17 -3.91 43.06
N ALA A 35 -16.75 -5.06 42.54
CA ALA A 35 -16.82 -6.34 43.25
C ALA A 35 -15.98 -6.34 44.56
N ARG A 36 -14.76 -5.76 44.47
CA ARG A 36 -13.89 -5.61 45.64
C ARG A 36 -14.58 -4.79 46.76
N ASN A 37 -15.08 -3.63 46.43
CA ASN A 37 -15.74 -2.76 47.41
C ASN A 37 -16.98 -3.42 47.97
N TYR A 38 -17.80 -4.06 47.14
CA TYR A 38 -19.00 -4.77 47.59
C TYR A 38 -18.66 -5.95 48.52
N LEU A 39 -17.71 -6.79 48.14
CA LEU A 39 -17.34 -7.95 48.97
C LEU A 39 -16.71 -7.54 50.31
N LEU A 40 -15.91 -6.47 50.34
CA LEU A 40 -15.33 -5.95 51.58
C LEU A 40 -16.37 -5.35 52.49
N ASP A 41 -17.38 -4.63 51.97
CA ASP A 41 -18.44 -4.06 52.73
C ASP A 41 -19.36 -5.15 53.33
N GLU A 42 -19.76 -6.11 52.50
CA GLU A 42 -20.55 -7.26 52.90
C GLU A 42 -19.83 -8.07 53.99
N ARG A 43 -18.51 -8.33 53.79
CA ARG A 43 -17.66 -9.05 54.72
C ARG A 43 -17.54 -8.30 56.06
N THR A 44 -17.31 -7.00 56.02
CA THR A 44 -17.25 -6.15 57.21
C THR A 44 -18.56 -6.14 57.99
N THR A 45 -19.68 -6.11 57.27
CA THR A 45 -21.02 -6.13 57.86
C THR A 45 -21.28 -7.48 58.56
N SER A 46 -21.00 -8.59 57.89
CA SER A 46 -21.14 -9.94 58.47
C SER A 46 -20.21 -10.15 59.64
N ALA A 47 -18.95 -9.74 59.54
CA ALA A 47 -17.98 -9.79 60.63
C ALA A 47 -18.45 -9.00 61.87
N ARG A 48 -18.99 -7.78 61.63
CA ARG A 48 -19.53 -6.95 62.73
C ARG A 48 -20.74 -7.60 63.43
N GLN A 49 -21.63 -8.23 62.71
CA GLN A 49 -22.78 -8.95 63.28
C GLN A 49 -22.33 -10.16 64.08
N GLN A 50 -21.35 -10.92 63.62
CA GLN A 50 -20.81 -12.07 64.32
C GLN A 50 -20.03 -11.64 65.57
N ALA A 51 -19.17 -10.63 65.47
CA ALA A 51 -18.42 -10.08 66.59
C ALA A 51 -19.40 -9.57 67.70
N PHE A 52 -20.49 -8.94 67.31
CA PHE A 52 -21.50 -8.51 68.27
C PHE A 52 -22.16 -9.68 68.99
N THR A 53 -22.46 -10.77 68.29
CA THR A 53 -23.03 -11.99 68.86
C THR A 53 -22.05 -12.63 69.84
N ASN A 54 -20.77 -12.80 69.44
CA ASN A 54 -19.73 -13.36 70.28
C ASN A 54 -19.41 -12.49 71.50
N ALA A 55 -19.34 -11.15 71.30
CA ALA A 55 -19.15 -10.21 72.41
C ALA A 55 -20.27 -10.29 73.45
N THR A 56 -21.51 -10.54 73.00
CA THR A 56 -22.65 -10.74 73.91
C THR A 56 -22.46 -12.00 74.75
N SER A 57 -22.03 -13.10 74.17
CA SER A 57 -21.72 -14.37 74.89
C SER A 57 -20.55 -14.20 75.87
N VAL A 58 -19.48 -13.52 75.46
CA VAL A 58 -18.33 -13.19 76.31
C VAL A 58 -18.77 -12.33 77.50
N ARG A 59 -19.63 -11.34 77.29
CA ARG A 59 -20.20 -10.48 78.31
C ARG A 59 -21.03 -11.28 79.32
N GLU A 60 -21.84 -12.21 78.85
CA GLU A 60 -22.65 -13.06 79.74
C GLU A 60 -21.77 -14.00 80.63
N GLU A 61 -20.69 -14.56 80.03
CA GLU A 61 -19.78 -15.42 80.81
C GLU A 61 -18.96 -14.63 81.79
N LEU A 62 -18.44 -13.42 81.40
CA LEU A 62 -17.78 -12.52 82.36
C LEU A 62 -18.63 -12.13 83.55
N ARG A 63 -19.94 -12.05 83.40
CA ARG A 63 -20.88 -11.79 84.46
C ARG A 63 -21.14 -13.00 85.34
N ARG A 64 -21.12 -14.20 84.73
CA ARG A 64 -21.46 -15.44 85.40
C ARG A 64 -20.28 -16.01 86.22
N ASP A 65 -19.14 -16.11 85.60
CA ASP A 65 -17.92 -16.65 86.20
C ASP A 65 -16.69 -16.00 85.49
N PRO A 66 -16.12 -14.90 86.07
CA PRO A 66 -14.97 -14.23 85.48
C PRO A 66 -13.71 -15.16 85.42
N ASP A 67 -13.60 -16.13 86.29
CA ASP A 67 -12.45 -17.01 86.30
C ASP A 67 -12.50 -18.12 85.23
N ALA A 68 -13.71 -18.40 84.66
CA ALA A 68 -13.94 -19.36 83.58
C ALA A 68 -13.79 -18.77 82.20
N ILE A 69 -13.52 -17.46 82.03
CA ILE A 69 -13.43 -16.83 80.78
C ILE A 69 -12.37 -17.41 79.86
N SER A 70 -11.22 -17.81 80.34
CA SER A 70 -10.15 -18.45 79.62
C SER A 70 -10.58 -19.79 79.03
N ASP A 71 -11.30 -20.60 79.76
CA ASP A 71 -11.86 -21.88 79.31
C ASP A 71 -12.96 -21.64 78.21
N PHE A 72 -13.77 -20.64 78.43
CA PHE A 72 -14.79 -20.25 77.45
C PHE A 72 -14.16 -19.84 76.10
N PHE A 73 -13.10 -19.02 76.13
CA PHE A 73 -12.36 -18.63 74.87
C PHE A 73 -11.75 -19.83 74.18
N ALA A 74 -11.22 -20.82 74.96
CA ALA A 74 -10.56 -21.99 74.42
C ALA A 74 -11.52 -23.02 73.81
N ASN A 75 -12.74 -23.18 74.38
CA ASN A 75 -13.60 -24.33 74.11
C ASN A 75 -14.98 -23.95 73.56
N ASP A 76 -15.57 -22.83 73.99
CA ASP A 76 -16.97 -22.49 73.72
C ASP A 76 -17.16 -21.30 72.77
N LEU A 77 -16.18 -20.41 72.63
CA LEU A 77 -16.23 -19.27 71.69
C LEU A 77 -16.16 -19.74 70.24
N ARG A 78 -17.20 -19.52 69.48
CA ARG A 78 -17.27 -19.92 68.08
C ARG A 78 -16.66 -18.86 67.19
N LEU A 79 -15.39 -19.03 66.84
CA LEU A 79 -14.71 -18.22 65.90
C LEU A 79 -14.80 -18.81 64.50
N GLU A 80 -14.67 -17.94 63.52
CA GLU A 80 -14.48 -18.37 62.15
C GLU A 80 -13.13 -19.03 61.99
N ARG A 81 -12.97 -19.94 61.02
CA ARG A 81 -11.69 -20.59 60.73
C ARG A 81 -10.60 -19.55 60.47
N ASP A 82 -9.47 -19.68 61.08
CA ASP A 82 -8.34 -18.76 61.03
C ASP A 82 -8.65 -17.34 61.58
N GLY A 83 -9.79 -17.17 62.26
CA GLY A 83 -10.12 -15.99 63.03
C GLY A 83 -9.57 -16.07 64.44
N PHE A 84 -9.34 -14.94 65.09
CA PHE A 84 -8.91 -14.88 66.48
C PHE A 84 -9.65 -13.81 67.26
N ALA A 85 -9.71 -14.00 68.58
CA ALA A 85 -10.30 -13.03 69.49
C ALA A 85 -9.43 -12.82 70.71
N LEU A 86 -9.47 -11.64 71.29
CA LEU A 86 -8.77 -11.28 72.51
C LEU A 86 -9.54 -10.24 73.33
N LEU A 87 -9.21 -10.17 74.65
CA LEU A 87 -9.61 -9.08 75.51
C LEU A 87 -8.49 -8.07 75.68
N SER A 88 -8.83 -6.79 75.72
CA SER A 88 -7.85 -5.70 75.77
C SER A 88 -7.05 -5.56 77.03
N ASP A 89 -7.50 -6.22 78.11
CA ASP A 89 -6.77 -6.33 79.42
C ASP A 89 -5.65 -7.35 79.36
N GLY A 90 -5.48 -8.09 78.26
CA GLY A 90 -4.49 -9.09 78.04
C GLY A 90 -4.73 -10.39 78.87
N SER A 91 -5.89 -10.50 79.46
CA SER A 91 -6.22 -11.65 80.32
C SER A 91 -6.47 -12.93 79.54
N THR A 92 -6.93 -12.79 78.31
CA THR A 92 -7.37 -13.95 77.51
C THR A 92 -7.27 -13.64 76.00
N ALA A 93 -6.73 -14.58 75.25
CA ALA A 93 -6.66 -14.60 73.80
C ALA A 93 -6.82 -16.03 73.28
N THR A 94 -7.44 -16.20 72.09
CA THR A 94 -7.60 -17.50 71.42
C THR A 94 -6.30 -17.97 70.77
N ASP A 95 -5.44 -17.03 70.34
CA ASP A 95 -4.10 -17.29 69.87
C ASP A 95 -3.09 -16.54 70.75
N LEU A 96 -2.28 -17.32 71.46
CA LEU A 96 -1.26 -16.82 72.38
C LEU A 96 -0.10 -16.11 71.65
N ALA A 97 0.00 -16.27 70.35
CA ALA A 97 1.01 -15.60 69.51
C ALA A 97 0.66 -14.16 69.13
N LEU A 98 -0.61 -13.76 69.28
CA LEU A 98 -1.10 -12.42 68.96
C LEU A 98 -1.47 -11.67 70.22
N GLN A 99 -0.77 -10.56 70.46
CA GLN A 99 -1.03 -9.66 71.60
C GLN A 99 -1.69 -8.36 71.11
N LEU A 100 -2.23 -7.60 72.06
CA LEU A 100 -2.83 -6.28 71.70
C LEU A 100 -1.88 -5.34 70.98
N ASP A 101 -0.59 -5.44 71.31
CA ASP A 101 0.50 -4.65 70.72
C ASP A 101 0.76 -5.00 69.26
N ASP A 102 0.36 -6.18 68.77
CA ASP A 102 0.45 -6.61 67.37
C ASP A 102 -0.68 -6.07 66.51
N LEU A 103 -1.72 -5.51 67.11
CA LEU A 103 -2.84 -4.92 66.42
C LEU A 103 -2.52 -3.49 65.96
N PRO A 104 -3.19 -2.97 64.92
CA PRO A 104 -3.01 -1.60 64.49
C PRO A 104 -3.27 -0.56 65.59
N GLN A 105 -2.50 0.54 65.61
CA GLN A 105 -2.58 1.57 66.62
C GLN A 105 -3.97 2.15 66.84
N GLU A 106 -4.81 2.23 65.78
CA GLU A 106 -6.19 2.70 65.87
C GLU A 106 -7.08 1.77 66.71
N LEU A 107 -6.89 0.44 66.55
CA LEU A 107 -7.59 -0.56 67.38
C LEU A 107 -7.10 -0.53 68.83
N GLN A 108 -5.80 -0.40 69.04
CA GLN A 108 -5.22 -0.22 70.36
C GLN A 108 -5.76 1.06 71.04
N SER A 109 -5.86 2.16 70.27
CA SER A 109 -6.41 3.44 70.72
C SER A 109 -7.90 3.34 71.03
N ALA A 110 -8.69 2.65 70.19
CA ALA A 110 -10.09 2.38 70.42
C ALA A 110 -10.33 1.57 71.72
N ALA A 111 -9.53 0.52 71.93
CA ALA A 111 -9.55 -0.28 73.11
C ALA A 111 -9.20 0.55 74.37
N ALA A 112 -8.12 1.37 74.31
CA ALA A 112 -7.69 2.22 75.41
C ALA A 112 -8.71 3.35 75.70
N SER A 113 -9.40 3.86 74.65
CA SER A 113 -10.43 4.92 74.77
C SER A 113 -11.83 4.41 75.10
N ARG A 114 -11.97 3.09 75.29
CA ARG A 114 -13.28 2.45 75.59
C ARG A 114 -14.29 2.71 74.44
N GLN A 115 -13.83 2.70 73.22
CA GLN A 115 -14.65 2.91 72.05
C GLN A 115 -14.69 1.66 71.16
N SER A 116 -15.83 1.49 70.45
CA SER A 116 -15.94 0.44 69.45
C SER A 116 -15.33 0.93 68.14
N GLY A 117 -14.59 0.07 67.46
CA GLY A 117 -13.89 0.40 66.19
C GLY A 117 -13.88 -0.77 65.22
N THR A 118 -13.61 -0.45 63.95
CA THR A 118 -13.44 -1.46 62.90
C THR A 118 -12.24 -1.06 62.07
N GLN A 119 -11.27 -1.93 61.86
CA GLN A 119 -10.10 -1.65 61.05
C GLN A 119 -9.65 -2.87 60.29
N GLN A 120 -9.17 -2.65 59.05
CA GLN A 120 -8.49 -3.66 58.24
C GLN A 120 -7.00 -3.62 58.53
N PHE A 121 -6.37 -4.80 58.66
CA PHE A 121 -4.93 -4.93 58.87
C PHE A 121 -4.40 -6.23 58.27
N SER A 122 -3.11 -6.44 58.31
CA SER A 122 -2.49 -7.68 57.86
C SER A 122 -1.70 -8.29 58.99
N ALA A 123 -1.93 -9.57 59.27
CA ALA A 123 -1.17 -10.37 60.25
C ALA A 123 -0.68 -11.63 59.56
N GLY A 124 0.61 -11.93 59.71
CA GLY A 124 1.23 -13.12 59.09
C GLY A 124 1.23 -13.07 57.53
N GLY A 125 0.98 -11.92 56.93
CA GLY A 125 0.83 -11.77 55.46
C GLY A 125 -0.59 -11.96 54.93
N GLU A 126 -1.54 -12.33 55.79
CA GLU A 126 -2.96 -12.49 55.49
C GLU A 126 -3.76 -11.23 55.88
N PRO A 127 -4.76 -10.82 55.10
CA PRO A 127 -5.57 -9.67 55.39
C PRO A 127 -6.74 -10.02 56.34
N TYR A 128 -6.94 -9.18 57.33
CA TYR A 128 -7.99 -9.31 58.35
C TYR A 128 -8.83 -8.03 58.46
N VAL A 129 -10.06 -8.18 58.91
CA VAL A 129 -10.88 -7.08 59.48
C VAL A 129 -11.05 -7.37 60.99
N ALA A 130 -10.55 -6.47 61.82
CA ALA A 130 -10.78 -6.54 63.26
C ALA A 130 -11.89 -5.59 63.68
N ILE A 131 -12.71 -6.07 64.66
CA ILE A 131 -13.82 -5.36 65.25
C ILE A 131 -13.61 -5.33 66.73
N ALA A 132 -13.48 -4.12 67.27
CA ALA A 132 -13.40 -3.86 68.71
C ALA A 132 -14.78 -3.43 69.25
N LEU A 133 -15.22 -4.09 70.33
CA LEU A 133 -16.49 -3.81 71.02
C LEU A 133 -16.23 -3.62 72.50
N TYR A 134 -16.49 -2.41 72.99
CA TYR A 134 -16.34 -2.12 74.41
C TYR A 134 -17.45 -2.79 75.22
N LEU A 135 -17.10 -3.48 76.29
CA LEU A 135 -17.99 -4.17 77.25
C LEU A 135 -18.03 -3.38 78.57
N PRO A 136 -18.99 -2.47 78.75
CA PRO A 136 -19.00 -1.55 79.90
C PRO A 136 -19.04 -2.20 81.24
N GLU A 137 -19.63 -3.39 81.36
CA GLU A 137 -19.87 -4.08 82.58
C GLU A 137 -18.60 -4.82 83.13
N ALA A 138 -17.69 -5.20 82.24
CA ALA A 138 -16.41 -5.83 82.55
C ALA A 138 -15.24 -4.84 82.40
N ASP A 139 -15.50 -3.61 82.03
CA ASP A 139 -14.52 -2.54 81.76
C ASP A 139 -13.35 -2.96 80.82
N THR A 140 -13.69 -3.82 79.84
CA THR A 140 -12.71 -4.37 78.90
C THR A 140 -13.28 -4.22 77.49
N THR A 141 -12.43 -4.34 76.45
CA THR A 141 -12.81 -4.35 75.04
C THR A 141 -12.56 -5.74 74.45
N TYR A 142 -13.62 -6.32 73.92
CA TYR A 142 -13.55 -7.54 73.09
C TYR A 142 -13.14 -7.17 71.68
N ILE A 143 -12.08 -7.83 71.18
CA ILE A 143 -11.59 -7.65 69.83
C ILE A 143 -11.62 -9.01 69.11
N GLU A 144 -12.30 -9.03 67.94
CA GLU A 144 -12.34 -10.24 67.09
C GLU A 144 -11.89 -9.88 65.70
N ALA A 145 -11.00 -10.70 65.10
CA ALA A 145 -10.46 -10.54 63.80
C ALA A 145 -10.93 -11.65 62.86
N PHE A 146 -11.39 -11.25 61.70
CA PHE A 146 -11.96 -12.11 60.67
C PHE A 146 -11.05 -12.09 59.41
N PRO A 147 -10.69 -13.25 58.84
CA PRO A 147 -9.91 -13.31 57.64
C PRO A 147 -10.68 -12.82 56.44
N LEU A 148 -10.01 -12.10 55.52
CA LEU A 148 -10.57 -11.62 54.27
C LEU A 148 -10.25 -12.54 53.06
N GLU A 149 -9.47 -13.61 53.29
CA GLU A 149 -9.05 -14.56 52.25
C GLU A 149 -10.19 -15.14 51.37
N PRO A 150 -11.37 -15.50 51.92
CA PRO A 150 -12.50 -15.98 51.09
C PRO A 150 -12.97 -14.96 50.01
N ALA A 151 -12.85 -13.66 50.30
CA ALA A 151 -13.18 -12.61 49.34
C ALA A 151 -12.17 -12.54 48.19
N ASP A 152 -10.88 -12.76 48.48
CA ASP A 152 -9.80 -12.73 47.48
C ASP A 152 -9.92 -13.89 46.48
N GLY A 153 -10.29 -15.07 46.89
CA GLY A 153 -10.54 -16.23 46.03
C GLY A 153 -11.65 -15.94 45.00
N THR A 154 -12.72 -15.33 45.45
CA THR A 154 -13.85 -14.92 44.56
C THR A 154 -13.41 -13.85 43.57
N LEU A 155 -12.66 -12.84 44.04
CA LEU A 155 -12.15 -11.78 43.18
C LEU A 155 -11.21 -12.31 42.08
N ARG A 156 -10.30 -13.23 42.45
CA ARG A 156 -9.40 -13.90 41.48
C ARG A 156 -10.19 -14.67 40.42
N ALA A 157 -11.23 -15.41 40.82
CA ALA A 157 -12.09 -16.14 39.88
C ALA A 157 -12.80 -15.19 38.89
N VAL A 158 -13.36 -14.07 39.41
CA VAL A 158 -14.00 -13.05 38.59
C VAL A 158 -13.02 -12.42 37.59
N VAL A 159 -11.84 -12.00 38.07
CA VAL A 159 -10.80 -11.40 37.21
C VAL A 159 -10.33 -12.39 36.13
N THR A 160 -10.12 -13.65 36.52
CA THR A 160 -9.71 -14.68 35.54
C THR A 160 -10.79 -14.91 34.49
N ALA A 161 -12.06 -15.01 34.87
CA ALA A 161 -13.16 -15.16 33.94
C ALA A 161 -13.29 -13.98 32.98
N LEU A 162 -13.16 -12.74 33.48
CA LEU A 162 -13.19 -11.52 32.69
C LEU A 162 -11.98 -11.41 31.75
N ALA A 163 -10.78 -11.81 32.22
CA ALA A 163 -9.58 -11.83 31.38
C ALA A 163 -9.73 -12.80 30.21
N ILE A 164 -10.22 -14.02 30.47
CA ILE A 164 -10.53 -15.00 29.42
C ILE A 164 -11.57 -14.43 28.45
N GLY A 165 -12.65 -13.85 28.95
CA GLY A 165 -13.69 -13.21 28.15
C GLY A 165 -13.13 -12.09 27.27
N THR A 166 -12.23 -11.25 27.81
CA THR A 166 -11.56 -10.18 27.07
C THR A 166 -10.70 -10.73 25.94
N VAL A 167 -9.92 -11.80 26.17
CA VAL A 167 -9.11 -12.44 25.14
C VAL A 167 -9.99 -13.01 24.02
N VAL A 168 -11.04 -13.75 24.37
CA VAL A 168 -11.98 -14.34 23.40
C VAL A 168 -12.65 -13.25 22.58
N THR A 169 -13.17 -12.21 23.23
CA THR A 169 -13.84 -11.09 22.53
C THR A 169 -12.88 -10.35 21.60
N THR A 170 -11.66 -10.13 22.04
CA THR A 170 -10.61 -9.49 21.20
C THR A 170 -10.26 -10.36 20.00
N MET A 171 -10.13 -11.67 20.16
CA MET A 171 -9.90 -12.60 19.04
C MET A 171 -11.06 -12.58 18.04
N LEU A 172 -12.31 -12.64 18.52
CA LEU A 172 -13.50 -12.55 17.67
C LEU A 172 -13.56 -11.20 16.93
N ALA A 173 -13.36 -10.09 17.63
CA ALA A 173 -13.32 -8.76 17.01
C ALA A 173 -12.25 -8.63 15.93
N THR A 174 -11.07 -9.22 16.18
CA THR A 174 -9.98 -9.26 15.20
C THR A 174 -10.37 -10.09 13.97
N PHE A 175 -10.94 -11.26 14.16
CA PHE A 175 -11.39 -12.14 13.09
C PHE A 175 -12.50 -11.49 12.24
N PHE A 176 -13.53 -10.92 12.88
CA PHE A 176 -14.61 -10.24 12.17
C PHE A 176 -14.11 -8.97 11.48
N GLY A 177 -13.27 -8.18 12.11
CA GLY A 177 -12.64 -7.00 11.52
C GLY A 177 -11.80 -7.35 10.28
N TRP A 178 -11.03 -8.43 10.32
CA TRP A 178 -10.27 -8.95 9.19
C TRP A 178 -11.18 -9.44 8.05
N SER A 179 -12.20 -10.22 8.36
CA SER A 179 -13.14 -10.78 7.39
C SER A 179 -13.95 -9.69 6.69
N THR A 180 -14.51 -8.76 7.48
CA THR A 180 -15.30 -7.63 6.98
C THR A 180 -14.45 -6.68 6.13
N SER A 181 -13.24 -6.33 6.61
CA SER A 181 -12.29 -5.51 5.85
C SER A 181 -11.91 -6.14 4.51
N LYS A 182 -11.74 -7.48 4.48
CA LYS A 182 -11.47 -8.20 3.23
C LYS A 182 -12.62 -8.10 2.23
N ARG A 183 -13.87 -8.19 2.70
CA ARG A 183 -15.05 -8.12 1.83
C ARG A 183 -15.29 -6.70 1.31
N LEU A 184 -15.21 -5.69 2.18
CA LEU A 184 -15.52 -4.30 1.83
C LEU A 184 -14.43 -3.62 0.98
N LEU A 185 -13.15 -3.99 1.15
CA LEU A 185 -12.05 -3.34 0.42
C LEU A 185 -11.68 -4.05 -0.89
N ARG A 186 -12.16 -5.26 -1.15
CA ARG A 186 -11.89 -6.00 -2.38
C ARG A 186 -12.44 -5.32 -3.64
N PRO A 187 -13.68 -4.82 -3.67
CA PRO A 187 -14.21 -4.10 -4.82
C PRO A 187 -13.41 -2.82 -5.15
N ILE A 188 -12.98 -2.06 -4.13
CA ILE A 188 -12.18 -0.85 -4.32
C ILE A 188 -10.84 -1.19 -4.98
N SER A 189 -10.21 -2.31 -4.60
CA SER A 189 -8.96 -2.74 -5.24
C SER A 189 -9.19 -3.13 -6.71
N ARG A 190 -10.32 -3.76 -7.05
CA ARG A 190 -10.67 -4.07 -8.45
C ARG A 190 -10.82 -2.81 -9.30
N VAL A 191 -11.43 -1.75 -8.76
CA VAL A 191 -11.54 -0.46 -9.47
C VAL A 191 -10.16 0.13 -9.73
N ALA A 192 -9.25 0.08 -8.73
CA ALA A 192 -7.88 0.56 -8.91
C ALA A 192 -7.08 -0.25 -9.94
N ASP A 193 -7.24 -1.58 -9.92
CA ASP A 193 -6.58 -2.49 -10.86
C ASP A 193 -7.12 -2.26 -12.30
N ALA A 194 -8.44 -2.15 -12.45
CA ALA A 194 -9.08 -1.85 -13.74
C ALA A 194 -8.70 -0.47 -14.29
N ALA A 195 -8.57 0.54 -13.42
CA ALA A 195 -8.08 1.86 -13.83
C ALA A 195 -6.62 1.81 -14.31
N GLY A 196 -5.79 1.00 -13.66
CA GLY A 196 -4.41 0.75 -14.09
C GLY A 196 -4.35 0.05 -15.46
N GLU A 197 -5.25 -0.89 -15.71
CA GLU A 197 -5.35 -1.60 -16.99
C GLU A 197 -5.79 -0.68 -18.13
N ILE A 198 -6.81 0.16 -17.90
CA ILE A 198 -7.21 1.20 -18.88
C ILE A 198 -6.05 2.16 -19.16
N ALA A 199 -5.32 2.60 -18.13
CA ALA A 199 -4.17 3.49 -18.30
C ALA A 199 -3.01 2.85 -19.09
N SER A 200 -2.89 1.51 -19.08
CA SER A 200 -1.91 0.76 -19.87
C SER A 200 -2.40 0.34 -21.26
N GLY A 201 -3.60 0.79 -21.67
CA GLY A 201 -4.15 0.54 -23.00
C GLY A 201 -5.24 -0.53 -23.09
N GLY A 202 -5.59 -1.19 -21.98
CA GLY A 202 -6.68 -2.18 -21.93
C GLY A 202 -8.06 -1.54 -21.88
N LEU A 203 -8.49 -0.91 -22.97
CA LEU A 203 -9.70 -0.09 -23.05
C LEU A 203 -11.02 -0.88 -22.91
N ASP A 204 -10.98 -2.20 -23.08
CA ASP A 204 -12.16 -3.08 -22.97
C ASP A 204 -12.47 -3.51 -21.53
N THR A 205 -11.61 -3.14 -20.58
CA THR A 205 -11.78 -3.51 -19.18
C THR A 205 -13.04 -2.88 -18.60
N ARG A 206 -13.94 -3.72 -18.08
CA ARG A 206 -15.19 -3.30 -17.41
C ARG A 206 -15.31 -4.01 -16.07
N LEU A 207 -15.96 -3.34 -15.13
CA LEU A 207 -16.32 -3.90 -13.83
C LEU A 207 -17.70 -4.57 -13.91
N GLU A 208 -17.79 -5.76 -13.32
CA GLU A 208 -19.08 -6.45 -13.18
C GLU A 208 -19.96 -5.74 -12.14
N PRO A 209 -21.30 -5.80 -12.30
CA PRO A 209 -22.23 -5.30 -11.30
C PRO A 209 -22.01 -5.96 -9.94
N GLU A 210 -22.12 -5.18 -8.87
CA GLU A 210 -21.98 -5.66 -7.49
C GLU A 210 -23.36 -5.74 -6.81
N ASN A 211 -23.51 -6.66 -5.86
CA ASN A 211 -24.79 -6.81 -5.11
C ASN A 211 -25.07 -5.66 -4.12
N ASP A 212 -24.08 -4.84 -3.82
CA ASP A 212 -24.21 -3.67 -2.95
C ASP A 212 -24.53 -2.45 -3.81
N PRO A 213 -25.61 -1.69 -3.52
CA PRO A 213 -26.05 -0.55 -4.35
C PRO A 213 -25.00 0.57 -4.48
N ASP A 214 -24.20 0.79 -3.45
CA ASP A 214 -23.15 1.83 -3.49
C ASP A 214 -21.95 1.39 -4.33
N LEU A 215 -21.60 0.12 -4.25
CA LEU A 215 -20.54 -0.46 -5.07
C LEU A 215 -20.97 -0.63 -6.52
N ASP A 216 -22.22 -0.98 -6.77
CA ASP A 216 -22.81 -1.06 -8.12
C ASP A 216 -22.81 0.31 -8.79
N ARG A 217 -23.17 1.37 -8.06
CA ARG A 217 -23.08 2.75 -8.55
C ARG A 217 -21.64 3.15 -8.87
N LEU A 218 -20.66 2.73 -8.05
CA LEU A 218 -19.23 2.97 -8.32
C LEU A 218 -18.77 2.25 -9.58
N ALA A 219 -19.15 0.97 -9.75
CA ALA A 219 -18.84 0.19 -10.94
C ALA A 219 -19.48 0.80 -12.20
N GLY A 220 -20.74 1.23 -12.12
CA GLY A 220 -21.45 1.90 -13.19
C GLY A 220 -20.76 3.20 -13.62
N SER A 221 -20.44 4.09 -12.66
CA SER A 221 -19.73 5.34 -12.95
C SER A 221 -18.33 5.11 -13.54
N PHE A 222 -17.63 4.07 -13.08
CA PHE A 222 -16.35 3.67 -13.67
C PHE A 222 -16.52 3.23 -15.13
N ASN A 223 -17.51 2.37 -15.42
CA ASN A 223 -17.78 1.89 -16.77
C ASN A 223 -18.19 3.02 -17.72
N GLU A 224 -19.03 3.97 -17.26
CA GLU A 224 -19.36 5.17 -18.03
C GLU A 224 -18.14 6.03 -18.36
N MET A 225 -17.21 6.18 -17.41
CA MET A 225 -15.94 6.87 -17.63
C MET A 225 -15.08 6.10 -18.66
N ALA A 226 -15.00 4.79 -18.55
CA ALA A 226 -14.25 3.92 -19.47
C ALA A 226 -14.82 4.04 -20.90
N ASP A 227 -16.15 4.00 -21.06
CA ASP A 227 -16.84 4.19 -22.33
C ASP A 227 -16.57 5.57 -22.95
N ALA A 228 -16.58 6.62 -22.11
CA ALA A 228 -16.29 7.98 -22.57
C ALA A 228 -14.83 8.13 -23.04
N VAL A 229 -13.87 7.52 -22.35
CA VAL A 229 -12.45 7.50 -22.73
C VAL A 229 -12.26 6.73 -24.02
N GLN A 230 -12.83 5.53 -24.13
CA GLN A 230 -12.78 4.72 -25.37
C GLN A 230 -13.38 5.46 -26.56
N ALA A 231 -14.58 6.01 -26.41
CA ALA A 231 -15.25 6.77 -27.46
C ALA A 231 -14.47 8.03 -27.86
N ARG A 232 -13.71 8.64 -26.94
CA ARG A 232 -12.82 9.75 -27.25
C ARG A 232 -11.65 9.31 -28.13
N ILE A 233 -10.97 8.23 -27.73
CA ILE A 233 -9.83 7.66 -28.47
C ILE A 233 -10.26 7.26 -29.89
N GLU A 234 -11.40 6.57 -30.02
CA GLU A 234 -11.95 6.19 -31.33
C GLU A 234 -12.30 7.40 -32.22
N ARG A 235 -12.81 8.49 -31.62
CA ARG A 235 -13.07 9.73 -32.37
C ARG A 235 -11.79 10.40 -32.84
N GLU A 236 -10.76 10.44 -31.97
CA GLU A 236 -9.45 11.00 -32.32
C GLU A 236 -8.78 10.17 -33.42
N ALA A 237 -8.88 8.85 -33.40
CA ALA A 237 -8.38 7.94 -34.42
C ALA A 237 -9.10 8.16 -35.78
N ARG A 238 -10.43 8.24 -35.77
CA ARG A 238 -11.24 8.52 -37.00
C ARG A 238 -10.91 9.88 -37.57
N PHE A 239 -10.84 10.91 -36.72
CA PHE A 239 -10.47 12.25 -37.14
C PHE A 239 -9.08 12.26 -37.83
N ALA A 240 -8.08 11.62 -37.23
CA ALA A 240 -6.75 11.49 -37.83
C ALA A 240 -6.78 10.77 -39.18
N SER A 241 -7.61 9.73 -39.33
CA SER A 241 -7.79 9.01 -40.59
C SER A 241 -8.44 9.90 -41.67
N ASP A 242 -9.53 10.59 -41.32
CA ASP A 242 -10.27 11.44 -42.24
C ASP A 242 -9.41 12.61 -42.74
N VAL A 243 -8.71 13.28 -41.80
CA VAL A 243 -7.75 14.34 -42.13
C VAL A 243 -6.63 13.82 -43.04
N SER A 244 -6.14 12.59 -42.81
CA SER A 244 -5.14 11.96 -43.68
C SER A 244 -5.61 11.84 -45.12
N HIS A 245 -6.84 11.39 -45.31
CA HIS A 245 -7.40 11.22 -46.66
C HIS A 245 -7.66 12.57 -47.35
N GLU A 246 -8.19 13.53 -46.59
CA GLU A 246 -8.50 14.86 -47.14
C GLU A 246 -7.25 15.70 -47.45
N LEU A 247 -6.15 15.53 -46.72
CA LEU A 247 -4.90 16.23 -47.02
C LEU A 247 -4.08 15.55 -48.10
N ARG A 248 -4.14 14.24 -48.28
CA ARG A 248 -3.36 13.53 -49.30
C ARG A 248 -3.71 14.02 -50.73
N SER A 249 -4.98 14.24 -51.03
CA SER A 249 -5.43 14.65 -52.36
C SER A 249 -4.86 16.02 -52.79
N PRO A 250 -5.01 17.12 -52.03
CA PRO A 250 -4.46 18.42 -52.40
C PRO A 250 -2.93 18.42 -52.46
N ILE A 251 -2.26 17.67 -51.54
CA ILE A 251 -0.80 17.57 -51.54
C ILE A 251 -0.32 16.85 -52.78
N THR A 252 -0.92 15.72 -53.18
CA THR A 252 -0.59 15.00 -54.40
C THR A 252 -0.75 15.89 -55.62
N ALA A 253 -1.83 16.67 -55.71
CA ALA A 253 -2.06 17.63 -56.80
C ALA A 253 -0.99 18.73 -56.82
N LEU A 254 -0.58 19.25 -55.63
CA LEU A 254 0.47 20.26 -55.53
C LEU A 254 1.83 19.70 -55.96
N THR A 255 2.18 18.52 -55.51
CA THR A 255 3.43 17.81 -55.85
C THR A 255 3.49 17.56 -57.37
N ALA A 256 2.41 17.05 -57.96
CA ALA A 256 2.34 16.84 -59.42
C ALA A 256 2.50 18.14 -60.22
N ALA A 257 1.86 19.25 -59.78
CA ALA A 257 2.01 20.55 -60.46
C ALA A 257 3.45 21.08 -60.39
N VAL A 258 4.09 20.93 -59.22
CA VAL A 258 5.46 21.38 -59.02
C VAL A 258 6.43 20.51 -59.82
N GLU A 259 6.21 19.18 -59.90
CA GLU A 259 7.02 18.28 -60.73
C GLU A 259 6.93 18.62 -62.23
N VAL A 260 5.75 18.95 -62.74
CA VAL A 260 5.59 19.42 -64.13
C VAL A 260 6.44 20.67 -64.39
N LEU A 261 6.43 21.63 -63.46
CA LEU A 261 7.27 22.83 -63.56
C LEU A 261 8.79 22.47 -63.45
N HIS A 262 9.13 21.54 -62.62
CA HIS A 262 10.52 21.09 -62.43
C HIS A 262 11.09 20.37 -63.68
N HIS A 263 10.30 19.61 -64.41
CA HIS A 263 10.68 19.00 -65.67
C HIS A 263 11.04 20.03 -66.74
N ARG A 264 10.44 21.24 -66.72
CA ARG A 264 10.77 22.34 -67.62
C ARG A 264 11.75 23.34 -67.01
N ARG A 265 12.44 22.98 -65.94
CA ARG A 265 13.38 23.84 -65.19
C ARG A 265 14.41 24.51 -66.07
N LEU A 266 14.98 23.77 -67.03
CA LEU A 266 16.04 24.25 -67.91
C LEU A 266 15.57 25.30 -68.93
N GLU A 267 14.27 25.44 -69.12
CA GLU A 267 13.67 26.46 -69.96
C GLU A 267 13.46 27.83 -69.27
N LEU A 268 13.71 27.85 -67.91
CA LEU A 268 13.48 29.02 -67.07
C LEU A 268 14.75 29.85 -66.85
N PRO A 269 14.65 31.18 -66.62
CA PRO A 269 15.78 31.99 -66.17
C PRO A 269 16.39 31.46 -64.86
N GLU A 270 17.70 31.60 -64.72
CA GLU A 270 18.45 31.04 -63.59
C GLU A 270 17.87 31.39 -62.19
N ARG A 271 17.47 32.62 -61.97
CA ARG A 271 16.77 33.06 -60.72
C ARG A 271 15.45 32.32 -60.49
N THR A 272 14.73 32.05 -61.55
CA THR A 272 13.45 31.30 -61.50
C THR A 272 13.72 29.82 -61.20
N GLN A 273 14.78 29.25 -61.75
CA GLN A 273 15.20 27.89 -61.45
C GLN A 273 15.50 27.72 -59.95
N GLN A 274 16.29 28.64 -59.40
CA GLN A 274 16.62 28.62 -57.94
C GLN A 274 15.35 28.76 -57.08
N ALA A 275 14.43 29.65 -57.42
CA ALA A 275 13.16 29.81 -56.73
C ALA A 275 12.29 28.53 -56.84
N LEU A 276 12.25 27.89 -58.00
CA LEU A 276 11.52 26.64 -58.22
C LEU A 276 12.12 25.50 -57.40
N ASP A 277 13.45 25.39 -57.36
CA ASP A 277 14.13 24.38 -56.54
C ASP A 277 13.77 24.50 -55.05
N VAL A 278 13.68 25.73 -54.54
CA VAL A 278 13.19 25.99 -53.18
C VAL A 278 11.74 25.54 -53.00
N VAL A 279 10.85 25.87 -53.94
CA VAL A 279 9.43 25.46 -53.88
C VAL A 279 9.31 23.95 -53.91
N VAL A 280 10.00 23.26 -54.85
CA VAL A 280 10.02 21.80 -54.94
C VAL A 280 10.43 21.19 -53.60
N SER A 281 11.53 21.69 -53.00
CA SER A 281 12.05 21.17 -51.72
C SER A 281 11.05 21.40 -50.57
N GLN A 282 10.39 22.55 -50.52
CA GLN A 282 9.41 22.86 -49.48
C GLN A 282 8.12 22.02 -49.62
N VAL A 283 7.64 21.80 -50.85
CA VAL A 283 6.45 20.98 -51.09
C VAL A 283 6.72 19.51 -50.69
N ARG A 284 7.86 18.93 -51.07
CA ARG A 284 8.23 17.57 -50.64
C ARG A 284 8.32 17.47 -49.14
N ARG A 285 8.98 18.43 -48.53
CA ARG A 285 9.11 18.47 -47.08
C ARG A 285 7.76 18.58 -46.34
N PHE A 286 6.82 19.35 -46.93
CA PHE A 286 5.48 19.47 -46.37
C PHE A 286 4.69 18.16 -46.50
N ASP A 287 4.82 17.45 -47.64
CA ASP A 287 4.24 16.12 -47.85
C ASP A 287 4.73 15.11 -46.81
N ASP A 288 6.06 14.98 -46.66
CA ASP A 288 6.69 14.10 -45.65
C ASP A 288 6.18 14.44 -44.25
N MET A 289 6.11 15.74 -43.89
CA MET A 289 5.68 16.17 -42.56
C MET A 289 4.20 15.82 -42.30
N VAL A 290 3.34 15.97 -43.28
CA VAL A 290 1.91 15.64 -43.14
C VAL A 290 1.74 14.12 -43.01
N ILE A 291 2.45 13.32 -43.79
CA ILE A 291 2.41 11.85 -43.71
C ILE A 291 2.90 11.39 -42.31
N ASP A 292 4.02 11.90 -41.87
CA ASP A 292 4.59 11.56 -40.56
C ASP A 292 3.66 11.93 -39.40
N LEU A 293 3.05 13.14 -39.44
CA LEU A 293 2.13 13.62 -38.42
C LEU A 293 0.87 12.76 -38.31
N LEU A 294 0.33 12.35 -39.47
CA LEU A 294 -0.85 11.51 -39.53
C LEU A 294 -0.57 10.08 -39.08
N GLU A 295 0.63 9.57 -39.39
CA GLU A 295 1.08 8.26 -38.85
C GLU A 295 1.22 8.29 -37.33
N LEU A 296 1.86 9.33 -36.78
CA LEU A 296 1.93 9.54 -35.32
C LEU A 296 0.55 9.62 -34.67
N SER A 297 -0.37 10.38 -35.28
CA SER A 297 -1.73 10.52 -34.74
C SER A 297 -2.50 9.18 -34.70
N ARG A 298 -2.28 8.31 -35.70
CA ARG A 298 -2.87 6.95 -35.73
C ARG A 298 -2.24 6.03 -34.67
N LEU A 299 -0.93 6.14 -34.46
CA LEU A 299 -0.22 5.37 -33.44
C LEU A 299 -0.68 5.75 -32.03
N ASP A 300 -0.82 7.05 -31.74
CA ASP A 300 -1.35 7.57 -30.48
C ASP A 300 -2.76 7.04 -30.15
N ALA A 301 -3.58 6.95 -31.16
CA ALA A 301 -4.95 6.46 -31.01
C ALA A 301 -5.02 4.94 -30.77
N GLY A 302 -3.89 4.21 -30.80
CA GLY A 302 -3.87 2.75 -30.68
C GLY A 302 -4.64 2.03 -31.79
N ALA A 303 -4.99 2.74 -32.87
CA ALA A 303 -5.95 2.31 -33.89
C ALA A 303 -5.40 1.27 -34.87
N THR A 304 -4.16 0.84 -34.70
CA THR A 304 -3.53 -0.08 -35.66
C THR A 304 -3.18 -1.38 -34.98
N GLU A 305 -3.91 -2.44 -35.29
CA GLU A 305 -3.56 -3.82 -34.88
C GLU A 305 -2.18 -4.19 -35.42
N LEU A 306 -1.43 -4.95 -34.63
CA LEU A 306 -0.11 -5.47 -35.02
C LEU A 306 -0.30 -6.62 -36.02
N ASN A 307 0.33 -6.50 -37.19
CA ASN A 307 0.41 -7.60 -38.15
C ASN A 307 1.71 -8.39 -37.91
N LEU A 308 1.64 -9.32 -36.95
CA LEU A 308 2.80 -10.11 -36.55
C LEU A 308 3.06 -11.25 -37.54
N GLU A 309 4.25 -11.26 -38.13
CA GLU A 309 4.68 -12.28 -39.07
C GLU A 309 6.07 -12.83 -38.70
N GLN A 310 6.29 -14.13 -38.95
CA GLN A 310 7.60 -14.71 -38.81
C GLN A 310 8.55 -14.21 -39.90
N THR A 311 9.75 -13.76 -39.48
CA THR A 311 10.75 -13.27 -40.43
C THR A 311 12.19 -13.45 -39.89
N ASP A 312 13.17 -13.60 -40.79
CA ASP A 312 14.56 -13.44 -40.43
C ASP A 312 14.86 -11.93 -40.37
N ILE A 313 15.13 -11.42 -39.15
CA ILE A 313 15.35 -10.00 -38.93
C ILE A 313 16.62 -9.49 -39.62
N VAL A 314 17.63 -10.33 -39.78
CA VAL A 314 18.90 -9.98 -40.45
C VAL A 314 18.66 -9.81 -41.96
N ASP A 315 17.97 -10.76 -42.58
CA ASP A 315 17.61 -10.71 -43.99
C ASP A 315 16.66 -9.51 -44.29
N LEU A 316 15.69 -9.26 -43.43
CA LEU A 316 14.84 -8.08 -43.54
C LEU A 316 15.64 -6.78 -43.47
N THR A 317 16.56 -6.66 -42.50
CA THR A 317 17.43 -5.48 -42.35
C THR A 317 18.30 -5.27 -43.60
N GLN A 318 18.89 -6.34 -44.15
CA GLN A 318 19.69 -6.26 -45.38
C GLN A 318 18.88 -5.76 -46.56
N ARG A 319 17.65 -6.27 -46.76
CA ARG A 319 16.77 -5.84 -47.84
C ARG A 319 16.38 -4.39 -47.73
N ILE A 320 16.08 -3.91 -46.54
CA ILE A 320 15.71 -2.52 -46.28
C ILE A 320 16.90 -1.61 -46.55
N ALA A 321 18.06 -1.91 -45.97
CA ALA A 321 19.29 -1.14 -46.17
C ALA A 321 19.69 -1.06 -47.67
N ALA A 322 19.64 -2.19 -48.37
CA ALA A 322 19.95 -2.23 -49.84
C ALA A 322 18.97 -1.38 -50.67
N ARG A 323 17.64 -1.44 -50.36
CA ARG A 323 16.64 -0.63 -51.06
C ARG A 323 16.84 0.87 -50.87
N MET A 324 17.34 1.26 -49.68
CA MET A 324 17.62 2.67 -49.35
C MET A 324 18.98 3.16 -49.86
N GLY A 325 19.76 2.33 -50.57
CA GLY A 325 21.09 2.68 -51.07
C GLY A 325 22.24 2.47 -50.09
N PHE A 326 22.00 1.80 -48.97
CA PHE A 326 22.99 1.53 -47.93
C PHE A 326 23.43 0.05 -47.92
N ALA A 327 23.50 -0.58 -49.12
CA ALA A 327 23.90 -1.98 -49.24
C ALA A 327 25.33 -2.26 -48.73
N ASP A 328 26.20 -1.25 -48.76
CA ASP A 328 27.61 -1.35 -48.35
C ASP A 328 27.80 -1.15 -46.82
N VAL A 329 26.77 -0.76 -46.09
CA VAL A 329 26.83 -0.56 -44.64
C VAL A 329 26.94 -1.93 -43.95
N PRO A 330 28.00 -2.20 -43.17
CA PRO A 330 28.20 -3.48 -42.50
C PRO A 330 27.11 -3.76 -41.49
N ILE A 331 26.56 -4.99 -41.53
CA ILE A 331 25.57 -5.46 -40.56
C ILE A 331 26.24 -6.47 -39.63
N GLU A 332 26.44 -6.10 -38.39
CA GLU A 332 27.01 -6.95 -37.36
C GLU A 332 25.91 -7.66 -36.58
N VAL A 333 26.01 -8.98 -36.48
CA VAL A 333 25.03 -9.80 -35.74
C VAL A 333 25.71 -10.40 -34.52
N GLY A 334 25.17 -10.11 -33.34
CA GLY A 334 25.68 -10.63 -32.07
C GLY A 334 25.56 -12.16 -31.98
N GLU A 335 26.52 -12.83 -31.30
CA GLU A 335 26.63 -14.29 -31.24
C GLU A 335 25.37 -15.01 -30.68
N ARG A 336 24.54 -14.33 -29.89
CA ARG A 336 23.33 -14.89 -29.24
C ARG A 336 22.03 -14.28 -29.77
N THR A 337 22.05 -13.71 -30.97
CA THR A 337 20.90 -13.07 -31.59
C THR A 337 19.91 -14.10 -32.11
N VAL A 338 18.67 -13.99 -31.76
CA VAL A 338 17.55 -14.77 -32.33
C VAL A 338 17.26 -14.17 -33.71
N ARG A 339 17.55 -14.89 -34.80
CA ARG A 339 17.33 -14.41 -36.18
C ARG A 339 15.88 -14.54 -36.62
N GLN A 340 15.24 -15.68 -36.28
CA GLN A 340 13.84 -15.90 -36.61
C GLN A 340 12.95 -15.31 -35.50
N VAL A 341 12.24 -14.25 -35.82
CA VAL A 341 11.41 -13.47 -34.89
C VAL A 341 10.01 -13.30 -35.44
N THR A 342 9.05 -13.11 -34.55
CA THR A 342 7.67 -12.75 -34.91
C THR A 342 7.50 -11.26 -34.66
N ILE A 343 7.40 -10.45 -35.71
CA ILE A 343 7.30 -9.00 -35.62
C ILE A 343 6.40 -8.42 -36.73
N ASP A 344 5.94 -7.18 -36.54
CA ASP A 344 5.32 -6.39 -37.60
C ASP A 344 6.41 -5.80 -38.51
N LYS A 345 6.52 -6.35 -39.73
CA LYS A 345 7.55 -5.97 -40.70
C LYS A 345 7.43 -4.52 -41.14
N VAL A 346 6.22 -3.99 -41.26
CA VAL A 346 5.99 -2.60 -41.71
C VAL A 346 6.49 -1.62 -40.65
N ARG A 347 6.19 -1.88 -39.38
CA ARG A 347 6.68 -1.04 -38.28
C ARG A 347 8.21 -1.11 -38.15
N TYR A 348 8.77 -2.32 -38.26
CA TYR A 348 10.21 -2.48 -38.25
C TYR A 348 10.90 -1.75 -39.41
N GLU A 349 10.34 -1.82 -40.61
CA GLU A 349 10.83 -1.08 -41.77
C GLU A 349 10.81 0.43 -41.53
N ARG A 350 9.71 0.96 -40.94
CA ARG A 350 9.61 2.39 -40.58
C ARG A 350 10.68 2.82 -39.58
N ILE A 351 10.93 2.01 -38.55
CA ILE A 351 12.00 2.26 -37.57
C ILE A 351 13.36 2.35 -38.28
N LEU A 352 13.71 1.34 -39.06
CA LEU A 352 15.02 1.26 -39.71
C LEU A 352 15.22 2.36 -40.74
N THR A 353 14.20 2.65 -41.55
CA THR A 353 14.24 3.73 -42.54
C THR A 353 14.50 5.08 -41.87
N ASN A 354 13.75 5.43 -40.82
CA ASN A 354 13.94 6.70 -40.10
C ASN A 354 15.33 6.79 -39.46
N LEU A 355 15.88 5.68 -38.94
CA LEU A 355 17.23 5.67 -38.34
C LEU A 355 18.32 5.84 -39.41
N LEU A 356 18.20 5.19 -40.58
CA LEU A 356 19.13 5.31 -41.67
C LEU A 356 19.11 6.72 -42.29
N GLU A 357 17.95 7.28 -42.53
CA GLU A 357 17.75 8.68 -43.00
C GLU A 357 18.30 9.69 -41.98
N ASN A 358 18.12 9.45 -40.70
CA ASN A 358 18.71 10.29 -39.65
C ASN A 358 20.23 10.24 -39.68
N GLY A 359 20.85 9.06 -39.87
CA GLY A 359 22.29 8.90 -40.05
C GLY A 359 22.81 9.66 -41.27
N GLU A 360 22.11 9.59 -42.40
CA GLU A 360 22.47 10.30 -43.65
C GLU A 360 22.37 11.81 -43.46
N ASN A 361 21.19 12.31 -43.00
CA ASN A 361 20.92 13.75 -42.94
C ASN A 361 21.72 14.47 -41.83
N HIS A 362 22.08 13.79 -40.76
CA HIS A 362 22.66 14.42 -39.57
C HIS A 362 24.00 13.84 -39.17
N GLY A 363 24.27 12.56 -39.48
CA GLY A 363 25.46 11.82 -39.08
C GLY A 363 26.57 11.72 -40.12
N GLY A 364 26.35 12.25 -41.34
CA GLY A 364 27.31 12.07 -42.45
C GLY A 364 27.32 10.67 -43.04
N GLY A 365 26.24 9.94 -42.89
CA GLY A 365 25.95 8.60 -43.34
C GLY A 365 26.02 7.53 -42.23
N PRO A 366 25.17 6.48 -42.33
CA PRO A 366 25.25 5.35 -41.43
C PRO A 366 26.54 4.57 -41.66
N THR A 367 27.24 4.24 -40.56
CA THR A 367 28.53 3.56 -40.62
C THR A 367 28.45 2.08 -40.29
N ARG A 368 27.43 1.69 -39.53
CA ARG A 368 27.21 0.30 -39.08
C ARG A 368 25.77 0.10 -38.63
N ILE A 369 25.24 -1.08 -38.90
CA ILE A 369 24.00 -1.58 -38.29
C ILE A 369 24.39 -2.76 -37.39
N ALA A 370 23.97 -2.75 -36.10
CA ALA A 370 24.21 -3.85 -35.18
C ALA A 370 22.88 -4.47 -34.76
N ILE A 371 22.79 -5.80 -34.85
CA ILE A 371 21.61 -6.56 -34.39
C ILE A 371 22.08 -7.48 -33.29
N GLY A 372 21.44 -7.41 -32.14
CA GLY A 372 21.83 -8.15 -30.95
C GLY A 372 20.61 -8.54 -30.07
N ARG A 373 20.95 -9.15 -28.93
CA ARG A 373 19.98 -9.40 -27.90
C ARG A 373 19.60 -8.06 -27.23
N GLY A 374 18.31 -7.78 -27.09
CA GLY A 374 17.84 -6.60 -26.39
C GLY A 374 18.02 -6.66 -24.86
N HIS A 375 17.86 -5.54 -24.20
CA HIS A 375 17.93 -5.42 -22.75
C HIS A 375 16.72 -6.05 -22.07
N LEU A 376 15.55 -5.98 -22.71
CA LEU A 376 14.33 -6.60 -22.23
C LEU A 376 14.33 -8.11 -22.47
N ARG A 377 13.69 -8.86 -21.59
CA ARG A 377 13.56 -10.31 -21.76
C ARG A 377 12.69 -10.63 -23.00
N GLY A 378 13.23 -11.36 -23.95
CA GLY A 378 12.53 -11.68 -25.21
C GLY A 378 12.49 -10.52 -26.19
N SER A 379 13.50 -9.64 -26.18
CA SER A 379 13.65 -8.57 -27.17
C SER A 379 14.89 -8.76 -28.05
N VAL A 380 14.86 -8.14 -29.21
CA VAL A 380 15.98 -7.96 -30.12
C VAL A 380 16.33 -6.48 -30.17
N SER A 381 17.59 -6.14 -30.08
CA SER A 381 18.11 -4.80 -30.22
C SER A 381 18.63 -4.57 -31.62
N VAL A 382 18.24 -3.46 -32.24
CA VAL A 382 18.76 -2.97 -33.51
C VAL A 382 19.35 -1.59 -33.30
N ALA A 383 20.61 -1.41 -33.69
CA ALA A 383 21.33 -0.15 -33.54
C ALA A 383 21.83 0.33 -34.88
N VAL A 384 21.65 1.62 -35.20
CA VAL A 384 22.26 2.31 -36.33
C VAL A 384 23.27 3.32 -35.81
N GLU A 385 24.53 3.21 -36.31
CA GLU A 385 25.62 4.08 -35.91
C GLU A 385 25.99 5.05 -37.05
N ASP A 386 26.30 6.29 -36.67
CA ASP A 386 26.79 7.32 -37.56
C ASP A 386 28.17 7.88 -37.12
N ALA A 387 28.79 8.68 -37.97
CA ALA A 387 30.05 9.38 -37.70
C ALA A 387 29.85 10.91 -37.48
N GLY A 388 28.66 11.33 -37.16
CA GLY A 388 28.30 12.73 -36.95
C GLY A 388 28.86 13.34 -35.67
N PRO A 389 28.35 14.52 -35.27
CA PRO A 389 28.79 15.22 -34.06
C PRO A 389 28.33 14.57 -32.75
N GLY A 390 27.52 13.49 -32.83
CA GLY A 390 26.87 12.89 -31.66
C GLY A 390 25.71 13.70 -31.11
N VAL A 391 25.15 13.24 -29.98
CA VAL A 391 23.99 13.88 -29.30
C VAL A 391 24.38 14.24 -27.88
N ALA A 392 24.27 15.53 -27.54
CA ALA A 392 24.55 16.01 -26.18
C ALA A 392 23.66 15.28 -25.14
N HIS A 393 24.25 14.92 -24.00
CA HIS A 393 23.56 14.12 -22.95
C HIS A 393 22.21 14.76 -22.51
N SER A 394 22.16 16.09 -22.43
CA SER A 394 20.93 16.86 -22.08
C SER A 394 19.83 16.79 -23.16
N GLU A 395 20.17 16.41 -24.40
CA GLU A 395 19.24 16.36 -25.52
C GLU A 395 18.75 14.95 -25.84
N ARG A 396 19.39 13.89 -25.30
CA ARG A 396 19.15 12.49 -25.68
C ARG A 396 17.71 12.02 -25.54
N ARG A 397 16.98 12.50 -24.53
CA ARG A 397 15.55 12.20 -24.37
C ARG A 397 14.72 13.09 -25.30
N ARG A 398 15.05 14.37 -25.36
CA ARG A 398 14.27 15.37 -26.08
C ARG A 398 14.25 15.15 -27.62
N ILE A 399 15.28 14.57 -28.20
CA ILE A 399 15.32 14.34 -29.66
C ILE A 399 14.28 13.34 -30.16
N PHE A 400 13.68 12.53 -29.28
CA PHE A 400 12.57 11.63 -29.59
C PHE A 400 11.18 12.29 -29.40
N GLU A 401 11.14 13.53 -28.92
CA GLU A 401 9.88 14.31 -28.84
C GLU A 401 9.53 14.89 -30.22
N ARG A 402 8.25 15.11 -30.45
CA ARG A 402 7.74 15.66 -31.73
C ARG A 402 8.29 17.05 -31.98
N PHE A 403 8.65 17.32 -33.22
CA PHE A 403 9.25 18.58 -33.65
C PHE A 403 10.55 18.97 -32.92
N ALA A 404 11.13 18.05 -32.16
CA ALA A 404 12.40 18.29 -31.51
C ALA A 404 13.55 18.33 -32.51
N ARG A 405 14.49 19.27 -32.31
CA ARG A 405 15.72 19.41 -33.09
C ARG A 405 16.89 19.57 -32.12
N GLY A 406 17.91 18.77 -32.30
CA GLY A 406 19.16 18.93 -31.54
C GLY A 406 19.84 20.26 -31.90
N SER A 407 20.63 20.79 -30.99
CA SER A 407 21.35 22.07 -31.16
C SER A 407 22.27 22.07 -32.38
N ALA A 408 22.86 20.92 -32.73
CA ALA A 408 23.73 20.73 -33.91
C ALA A 408 22.96 20.68 -35.25
N ALA A 409 21.63 20.47 -35.21
CA ALA A 409 20.80 20.27 -36.40
C ALA A 409 19.97 21.51 -36.81
N ARG A 410 20.12 22.67 -36.15
CA ARG A 410 19.29 23.87 -36.38
C ARG A 410 19.28 24.38 -37.82
N HIS A 411 20.28 24.10 -38.63
CA HIS A 411 20.44 24.55 -40.00
C HIS A 411 20.33 23.42 -41.06
N ARG A 412 20.06 22.15 -40.61
CA ARG A 412 19.94 21.01 -41.52
C ARG A 412 18.47 20.66 -41.79
N VAL A 413 18.25 19.98 -42.94
CA VAL A 413 16.91 19.61 -43.42
C VAL A 413 16.34 18.46 -42.57
N GLY A 414 15.09 18.59 -42.09
CA GLY A 414 14.39 17.55 -41.36
C GLY A 414 13.07 18.05 -40.77
N THR A 415 12.06 17.19 -40.65
CA THR A 415 10.73 17.49 -40.08
C THR A 415 10.75 17.55 -38.54
N GLY A 416 11.70 16.85 -37.92
CA GLY A 416 11.74 16.63 -36.46
C GLY A 416 10.69 15.61 -35.97
N LEU A 417 10.16 14.79 -36.90
CA LEU A 417 9.16 13.74 -36.58
C LEU A 417 9.73 12.33 -36.70
N GLY A 418 10.80 12.10 -37.47
CA GLY A 418 11.33 10.77 -37.73
C GLY A 418 11.75 9.99 -36.48
N LEU A 419 12.47 10.64 -35.53
CA LEU A 419 12.84 9.98 -34.26
C LEU A 419 11.63 9.79 -33.32
N ALA A 420 10.65 10.66 -33.36
CA ALA A 420 9.38 10.47 -32.65
C ALA A 420 8.63 9.25 -33.20
N LEU A 421 8.60 9.07 -34.54
CA LEU A 421 8.04 7.86 -35.15
C LEU A 421 8.81 6.59 -34.72
N VAL A 422 10.15 6.65 -34.64
CA VAL A 422 10.94 5.53 -34.12
C VAL A 422 10.52 5.16 -32.72
N ALA A 423 10.36 6.14 -31.82
CA ALA A 423 9.95 5.88 -30.44
C ALA A 423 8.53 5.28 -30.35
N GLU A 424 7.55 5.83 -31.11
CA GLU A 424 6.17 5.35 -31.12
C GLU A 424 6.06 3.93 -31.72
N HIS A 425 6.76 3.64 -32.83
CA HIS A 425 6.78 2.29 -33.38
C HIS A 425 7.47 1.29 -32.45
N ALA A 426 8.57 1.68 -31.80
CA ALA A 426 9.23 0.85 -30.80
C ALA A 426 8.30 0.53 -29.61
N SER A 427 7.61 1.55 -29.09
CA SER A 427 6.61 1.40 -28.04
C SER A 427 5.45 0.48 -28.44
N ALA A 428 4.93 0.65 -29.67
CA ALA A 428 3.86 -0.20 -30.21
C ALA A 428 4.29 -1.67 -30.36
N LEU A 429 5.61 -1.92 -30.59
CA LEU A 429 6.21 -3.27 -30.59
C LEU A 429 6.63 -3.73 -29.17
N GLY A 430 6.19 -3.03 -28.09
CA GLY A 430 6.47 -3.38 -26.69
C GLY A 430 7.93 -3.17 -26.28
N GLY A 431 8.63 -2.28 -26.99
CA GLY A 431 10.04 -1.94 -26.78
C GLY A 431 10.27 -0.47 -26.46
N GLU A 432 11.52 -0.01 -26.66
CA GLU A 432 11.93 1.37 -26.43
C GLU A 432 13.05 1.80 -27.35
N ALA A 433 13.23 3.12 -27.54
CA ALA A 433 14.30 3.70 -28.34
C ALA A 433 15.12 4.70 -27.54
N TRP A 434 16.46 4.70 -27.74
CA TRP A 434 17.37 5.65 -27.09
C TRP A 434 18.61 5.88 -27.94
N VAL A 435 19.49 6.80 -27.49
CA VAL A 435 20.73 7.13 -28.17
C VAL A 435 21.89 7.10 -27.18
N GLU A 436 23.03 6.58 -27.64
CA GLU A 436 24.29 6.52 -26.93
C GLU A 436 25.43 7.16 -27.75
N ASP A 437 26.56 7.42 -27.11
CA ASP A 437 27.76 7.78 -27.84
C ASP A 437 28.35 6.56 -28.55
N ARG A 438 28.68 6.73 -29.83
CA ARG A 438 29.43 5.71 -30.56
C ARG A 438 30.88 5.72 -30.12
N PRO A 439 31.52 4.55 -29.86
CA PRO A 439 32.95 4.47 -29.65
C PRO A 439 33.72 5.00 -30.86
N GLY A 440 34.53 6.03 -30.66
CA GLY A 440 35.27 6.69 -31.75
C GLY A 440 34.61 7.95 -32.31
N GLY A 441 33.48 8.40 -31.73
CA GLY A 441 32.75 9.60 -32.12
C GLY A 441 31.55 9.30 -33.01
N GLY A 442 30.51 10.16 -32.92
CA GLY A 442 29.21 9.98 -33.57
C GLY A 442 28.11 9.53 -32.61
N ALA A 443 26.95 9.21 -33.14
CA ALA A 443 25.81 8.70 -32.39
C ALA A 443 25.56 7.23 -32.71
N ARG A 444 24.98 6.54 -31.72
CA ARG A 444 24.43 5.19 -31.84
C ARG A 444 22.98 5.23 -31.40
N PHE A 445 22.05 5.14 -32.34
CA PHE A 445 20.62 5.06 -32.09
C PHE A 445 20.24 3.60 -31.94
N ILE A 446 19.58 3.26 -30.84
CA ILE A 446 19.27 1.90 -30.47
C ILE A 446 17.76 1.77 -30.29
N VAL A 447 17.21 0.67 -30.78
CA VAL A 447 15.81 0.31 -30.60
C VAL A 447 15.73 -1.12 -30.12
N ASP A 448 15.17 -1.34 -28.95
CA ASP A 448 14.75 -2.65 -28.47
C ASP A 448 13.34 -2.93 -28.94
N ILE A 449 13.08 -4.11 -29.45
CA ILE A 449 11.77 -4.55 -29.91
C ILE A 449 11.46 -5.87 -29.24
N LYS A 450 10.28 -5.96 -28.63
CA LYS A 450 9.79 -7.22 -28.07
C LYS A 450 9.45 -8.16 -29.22
N VAL A 451 10.03 -9.34 -29.19
CA VAL A 451 9.79 -10.40 -30.16
C VAL A 451 9.28 -11.62 -29.42
N GLU A 452 8.26 -12.27 -29.93
CA GLU A 452 7.86 -13.57 -29.37
C GLU A 452 8.88 -14.60 -29.82
N PRO A 453 9.59 -15.25 -28.89
CA PRO A 453 10.41 -16.39 -29.24
C PRO A 453 9.50 -17.57 -29.57
N ARG A 454 9.91 -18.35 -30.54
CA ARG A 454 9.28 -19.62 -30.88
C ARG A 454 9.37 -20.61 -29.71
#